data_6b889cfb9889e87c7f23827bc03533ed
#
_entry.id   6b889cfb9889e87c7f23827bc03533ed
#
_cell.length_a   1.000
_cell.length_b   1.000
_cell.length_c   1.000
_cell.angle_alpha   90.00
_cell.angle_beta   90.00
_cell.angle_gamma   90.00
#
_symmetry.space_group_name_H-M   'P 1'
#
loop_
_entity.id
_entity.type
_entity.pdbx_description
1 polymer ?
#
loop_
_entity_poly.entity_id
_entity_poly.type
_entity_poly.pdbx_seq_one_letter_code
_entity_poly.pdbx_strand_id
1 'polypeptide(L)'
;MDTKTILSEASDRMQKTIEHLEEELLNIRAGKASPTVLNGVFVDYYGSQTPISGVASVTVPDAKTILIQPWDKNLIRAIEKAIIDSNIGLTPSNNGEQILLSIPPLTEERRKDLTKQVRKYAEDAKVAVRNIRRDAVDYVKKAQKKGELTEDDQKKAEKDIQDLTDKHVKKIDEMCAKKEKELMEI
;
A
#
# COMPACT_ATOMS: atom_id res chain seq x y z
N MET A 1 23.76 -21.76 12.17
CA MET A 1 22.47 -21.63 11.43
C MET A 1 22.69 -22.24 10.07
N ASP A 2 21.86 -23.16 9.66
CA ASP A 2 22.00 -23.83 8.36
C ASP A 2 21.55 -22.95 7.19
N THR A 3 21.91 -23.35 5.97
CA THR A 3 21.58 -22.58 4.75
C THR A 3 20.07 -22.46 4.52
N LYS A 4 19.30 -23.47 4.90
CA LYS A 4 17.83 -23.46 4.83
C LYS A 4 17.21 -22.36 5.67
N THR A 5 17.69 -22.21 6.90
CA THR A 5 17.21 -21.18 7.83
C THR A 5 17.56 -19.78 7.32
N ILE A 6 18.78 -19.58 6.82
CA ILE A 6 19.24 -18.32 6.24
C ILE A 6 18.34 -17.91 5.05
N LEU A 7 18.06 -18.84 4.16
CA LEU A 7 17.18 -18.63 3.00
C LEU A 7 15.73 -18.31 3.42
N SER A 8 15.22 -19.06 4.38
CA SER A 8 13.87 -18.85 4.90
C SER A 8 13.70 -17.46 5.54
N GLU A 9 14.65 -17.05 6.38
CA GLU A 9 14.63 -15.72 6.99
C GLU A 9 14.76 -14.60 5.96
N ALA A 10 15.63 -14.76 4.97
CA ALA A 10 15.77 -13.81 3.88
C ALA A 10 14.48 -13.71 3.06
N SER A 11 13.86 -14.84 2.74
CA SER A 11 12.59 -14.91 2.03
C SER A 11 11.46 -14.19 2.80
N ASP A 12 11.35 -14.43 4.10
CA ASP A 12 10.34 -13.80 4.95
C ASP A 12 10.53 -12.28 5.02
N ARG A 13 11.76 -11.82 5.16
CA ARG A 13 12.09 -10.39 5.17
C ARG A 13 11.77 -9.73 3.82
N MET A 14 12.12 -10.39 2.71
CA MET A 14 11.81 -9.89 1.37
C MET A 14 10.30 -9.85 1.12
N GLN A 15 9.57 -10.86 1.59
CA GLN A 15 8.12 -10.89 1.48
C GLN A 15 7.45 -9.75 2.27
N LYS A 16 7.93 -9.44 3.47
CA LYS A 16 7.47 -8.29 4.24
C LYS A 16 7.73 -6.97 3.51
N THR A 17 8.83 -6.86 2.80
CA THR A 17 9.13 -5.70 1.95
C THR A 17 8.11 -5.55 0.83
N ILE A 18 7.72 -6.66 0.19
CA ILE A 18 6.67 -6.68 -0.83
C ILE A 18 5.32 -6.26 -0.25
N GLU A 19 4.94 -6.79 0.91
CA GLU A 19 3.68 -6.45 1.59
C GLU A 19 3.64 -4.96 1.96
N HIS A 20 4.73 -4.41 2.45
CA HIS A 20 4.84 -2.98 2.73
C HIS A 20 4.68 -2.13 1.47
N LEU A 21 5.31 -2.54 0.36
CA LEU A 21 5.13 -1.87 -0.93
C LEU A 21 3.68 -1.94 -1.41
N GLU A 22 3.01 -3.07 -1.26
CA GLU A 22 1.57 -3.20 -1.59
C GLU A 22 0.74 -2.17 -0.83
N GLU A 23 0.97 -2.03 0.47
CA GLU A 23 0.28 -1.03 1.30
C GLU A 23 0.56 0.40 0.84
N GLU A 24 1.81 0.73 0.56
CA GLU A 24 2.19 2.04 0.05
C GLU A 24 1.52 2.35 -1.29
N LEU A 25 1.46 1.39 -2.20
CA LEU A 25 0.82 1.55 -3.51
C LEU A 25 -0.70 1.65 -3.40
N LEU A 26 -1.34 0.95 -2.47
CA LEU A 26 -2.77 1.09 -2.21
C LEU A 26 -3.14 2.49 -1.72
N ASN A 27 -2.26 3.16 -1.00
CA ASN A 27 -2.46 4.52 -0.52
C ASN A 27 -2.31 5.57 -1.64
N ILE A 28 -1.72 5.21 -2.78
CA ILE A 28 -1.67 6.07 -3.95
C ILE A 28 -3.01 5.97 -4.69
N ARG A 29 -3.79 7.02 -4.61
CA ARG A 29 -5.12 7.08 -5.21
C ARG A 29 -5.02 7.44 -6.68
N ALA A 30 -5.55 6.55 -7.52
CA ALA A 30 -5.56 6.72 -8.98
C ALA A 30 -6.77 7.53 -9.49
N GLY A 31 -7.36 8.40 -8.67
CA GLY A 31 -8.53 9.20 -9.04
C GLY A 31 -9.83 8.41 -9.14
N LYS A 32 -9.87 7.16 -8.64
CA LYS A 32 -11.08 6.35 -8.56
C LYS A 32 -11.72 6.47 -7.19
N ALA A 33 -13.05 6.51 -7.16
CA ALA A 33 -13.82 6.45 -5.93
C ALA A 33 -13.58 5.12 -5.22
N SER A 34 -13.30 5.18 -3.91
CA SER A 34 -13.13 4.00 -3.06
C SER A 34 -13.61 4.33 -1.65
N PRO A 35 -14.29 3.40 -0.96
CA PRO A 35 -14.64 3.59 0.45
C PRO A 35 -13.44 3.85 1.37
N THR A 36 -12.25 3.43 0.98
CA THR A 36 -11.00 3.64 1.73
C THR A 36 -10.62 5.10 1.88
N VAL A 37 -11.15 5.99 1.05
CA VAL A 37 -10.98 7.44 1.16
C VAL A 37 -11.48 7.96 2.51
N LEU A 38 -12.48 7.32 3.09
CA LEU A 38 -13.09 7.68 4.36
C LEU A 38 -12.43 7.01 5.57
N ASN A 39 -11.41 6.20 5.37
CA ASN A 39 -10.64 5.61 6.46
C ASN A 39 -9.96 6.74 7.26
N GLY A 40 -10.10 6.69 8.58
CA GLY A 40 -9.59 7.73 9.45
C GLY A 40 -10.53 8.92 9.65
N VAL A 41 -11.69 8.94 9.01
CA VAL A 41 -12.75 9.92 9.27
C VAL A 41 -13.72 9.36 10.31
N PHE A 42 -13.86 10.06 11.43
CA PHE A 42 -14.69 9.65 12.56
C PHE A 42 -15.79 10.68 12.82
N VAL A 43 -16.94 10.18 13.20
CA VAL A 43 -18.13 10.97 13.56
C VAL A 43 -18.39 10.80 15.04
N ASP A 44 -18.75 11.89 15.72
CA ASP A 44 -19.22 11.81 17.09
C ASP A 44 -20.65 11.25 17.10
N TYR A 45 -20.78 10.02 17.62
CA TYR A 45 -22.04 9.31 17.76
C TYR A 45 -22.29 9.03 19.22
N TYR A 46 -23.19 9.80 19.82
CA TYR A 46 -23.50 9.74 21.26
C TYR A 46 -22.27 9.80 22.16
N GLY A 47 -21.33 10.70 21.86
CA GLY A 47 -20.09 10.87 22.62
C GLY A 47 -18.97 9.91 22.27
N SER A 48 -19.17 8.99 21.33
CA SER A 48 -18.19 8.02 20.87
C SER A 48 -17.71 8.35 19.46
N GLN A 49 -16.39 8.37 19.25
CA GLN A 49 -15.80 8.54 17.93
C GLN A 49 -15.98 7.25 17.12
N THR A 50 -16.90 7.28 16.17
CA THR A 50 -17.30 6.11 15.36
C THR A 50 -16.89 6.30 13.91
N PRO A 51 -16.29 5.29 13.25
CA PRO A 51 -16.01 5.36 11.81
C PRO A 51 -17.30 5.57 11.02
N ILE A 52 -17.22 6.24 9.87
CA ILE A 52 -18.39 6.48 9.01
C ILE A 52 -19.10 5.17 8.65
N SER A 53 -18.36 4.10 8.40
CA SER A 53 -18.92 2.77 8.13
C SER A 53 -19.75 2.18 9.28
N GLY A 54 -19.55 2.67 10.50
CA GLY A 54 -20.32 2.27 11.70
C GLY A 54 -21.67 2.98 11.84
N VAL A 55 -21.91 4.08 11.12
CA VAL A 55 -23.10 4.91 11.21
C VAL A 55 -23.84 5.09 9.88
N ALA A 56 -23.26 4.63 8.79
CA ALA A 56 -23.78 4.81 7.45
C ALA A 56 -23.38 3.66 6.52
N SER A 57 -24.17 3.45 5.47
CA SER A 57 -23.79 2.61 4.35
C SER A 57 -22.96 3.44 3.36
N VAL A 58 -21.78 2.95 2.98
CA VAL A 58 -20.88 3.59 2.02
C VAL A 58 -20.86 2.73 0.75
N THR A 59 -21.28 3.31 -0.36
CA THR A 59 -21.29 2.62 -1.67
C THR A 59 -20.57 3.48 -2.72
N VAL A 60 -20.14 2.84 -3.80
CA VAL A 60 -19.48 3.48 -4.93
C VAL A 60 -20.29 3.17 -6.18
N PRO A 61 -21.30 4.02 -6.51
CA PRO A 61 -22.18 3.76 -7.67
C PRO A 61 -21.47 3.88 -9.01
N ASP A 62 -20.41 4.68 -9.08
CA ASP A 62 -19.56 4.82 -10.27
C ASP A 62 -18.10 5.13 -9.87
N ALA A 63 -17.21 5.20 -10.87
CA ALA A 63 -15.77 5.39 -10.63
C ALA A 63 -15.39 6.75 -10.02
N LYS A 64 -16.32 7.71 -9.98
CA LYS A 64 -16.06 9.10 -9.53
C LYS A 64 -16.93 9.54 -8.37
N THR A 65 -17.81 8.70 -7.88
CA THR A 65 -18.79 9.07 -6.86
C THR A 65 -18.77 8.10 -5.69
N ILE A 66 -18.77 8.66 -4.48
CA ILE A 66 -18.98 7.90 -3.24
C ILE A 66 -20.33 8.34 -2.67
N LEU A 67 -21.20 7.37 -2.38
CA LEU A 67 -22.49 7.59 -1.78
C LEU A 67 -22.49 7.13 -0.33
N ILE A 68 -22.85 8.04 0.58
CA ILE A 68 -22.96 7.78 2.01
C ILE A 68 -24.43 7.91 2.39
N GLN A 69 -25.03 6.82 2.86
CA GLN A 69 -26.40 6.78 3.35
C GLN A 69 -26.40 6.56 4.85
N PRO A 70 -26.61 7.61 5.67
CA PRO A 70 -26.71 7.44 7.12
C PRO A 70 -27.92 6.61 7.50
N TRP A 71 -27.78 5.74 8.48
CA TRP A 71 -28.90 4.98 9.03
C TRP A 71 -29.85 5.88 9.82
N ASP A 72 -29.34 6.96 10.38
CA ASP A 72 -30.09 8.01 11.04
C ASP A 72 -29.89 9.33 10.27
N LYS A 73 -30.97 9.91 9.73
CA LYS A 73 -30.95 11.15 8.97
C LYS A 73 -30.42 12.36 9.78
N ASN A 74 -30.51 12.30 11.09
CA ASN A 74 -29.99 13.35 11.98
C ASN A 74 -28.46 13.42 11.97
N LEU A 75 -27.78 12.37 11.52
CA LEU A 75 -26.32 12.30 11.43
C LEU A 75 -25.73 12.93 10.18
N ILE A 76 -26.54 13.32 9.19
CA ILE A 76 -26.06 13.87 7.91
C ILE A 76 -25.13 15.05 8.14
N ARG A 77 -25.55 16.01 8.95
CA ARG A 77 -24.73 17.23 9.22
C ARG A 77 -23.44 16.89 9.95
N ALA A 78 -23.49 15.95 10.90
CA ALA A 78 -22.32 15.51 11.65
C ALA A 78 -21.32 14.81 10.73
N ILE A 79 -21.79 13.96 9.82
CA ILE A 79 -20.95 13.26 8.83
C ILE A 79 -20.33 14.26 7.86
N GLU A 80 -21.12 15.18 7.33
CA GLU A 80 -20.62 16.24 6.45
C GLU A 80 -19.51 17.05 7.11
N LYS A 81 -19.73 17.50 8.34
CA LYS A 81 -18.75 18.25 9.10
C LYS A 81 -17.48 17.44 9.34
N ALA A 82 -17.60 16.18 9.69
CA ALA A 82 -16.46 15.30 9.90
C ALA A 82 -15.62 15.13 8.63
N ILE A 83 -16.24 15.04 7.46
CA ILE A 83 -15.56 14.95 6.16
C ILE A 83 -14.82 16.24 5.85
N ILE A 84 -15.44 17.40 6.06
CA ILE A 84 -14.83 18.72 5.84
C ILE A 84 -13.64 18.91 6.79
N ASP A 85 -13.81 18.61 8.06
CA ASP A 85 -12.79 18.79 9.09
C ASP A 85 -11.59 17.83 8.92
N SER A 86 -11.80 16.68 8.30
CA SER A 86 -10.74 15.69 8.03
C SER A 86 -9.77 16.14 6.93
N ASN A 87 -10.11 17.17 6.18
CA ASN A 87 -9.28 17.76 5.12
C ASN A 87 -8.81 16.73 4.06
N ILE A 88 -9.70 15.82 3.68
CA ILE A 88 -9.39 14.81 2.64
C ILE A 88 -9.45 15.37 1.22
N GLY A 89 -9.75 16.67 1.08
CA GLY A 89 -9.79 17.36 -0.22
C GLY A 89 -11.07 17.12 -1.03
N LEU A 90 -12.10 16.56 -0.41
CA LEU A 90 -13.39 16.31 -1.04
C LEU A 90 -14.48 17.19 -0.41
N THR A 91 -15.36 17.74 -1.25
CA THR A 91 -16.49 18.56 -0.80
C THR A 91 -17.76 17.70 -0.81
N PRO A 92 -18.38 17.47 0.37
CA PRO A 92 -19.62 16.71 0.42
C PRO A 92 -20.79 17.55 -0.07
N SER A 93 -21.75 16.89 -0.72
CA SER A 93 -23.04 17.44 -1.13
C SER A 93 -24.15 16.53 -0.58
N ASN A 94 -25.17 17.10 0.06
CA ASN A 94 -26.28 16.31 0.57
C ASN A 94 -27.63 16.75 -0.04
N ASN A 95 -28.56 15.79 -0.13
CA ASN A 95 -29.93 16.04 -0.58
C ASN A 95 -30.96 15.86 0.56
N GLY A 96 -30.51 15.84 1.82
CA GLY A 96 -31.34 15.60 3.00
C GLY A 96 -31.48 14.14 3.40
N GLU A 97 -31.10 13.20 2.55
CA GLU A 97 -31.19 11.76 2.81
C GLU A 97 -29.85 11.06 2.69
N GLN A 98 -28.98 11.55 1.82
CA GLN A 98 -27.69 10.94 1.53
C GLN A 98 -26.64 12.01 1.22
N ILE A 99 -25.38 11.63 1.38
CA ILE A 99 -24.22 12.47 1.08
C ILE A 99 -23.52 11.92 -0.14
N LEU A 100 -23.24 12.80 -1.09
CA LEU A 100 -22.47 12.49 -2.29
C LEU A 100 -21.07 13.12 -2.20
N LEU A 101 -20.05 12.34 -2.50
CA LEU A 101 -18.69 12.81 -2.67
C LEU A 101 -18.26 12.59 -4.12
N SER A 102 -17.92 13.70 -4.80
CA SER A 102 -17.36 13.64 -6.15
C SER A 102 -15.85 13.61 -6.08
N ILE A 103 -15.24 12.65 -6.76
CA ILE A 103 -13.78 12.55 -6.90
C ILE A 103 -13.37 13.37 -8.13
N PRO A 104 -12.55 14.42 -7.99
CA PRO A 104 -12.08 15.18 -9.14
C PRO A 104 -11.18 14.30 -10.01
N PRO A 105 -11.22 14.47 -11.36
CA PRO A 105 -10.33 13.74 -12.24
C PRO A 105 -8.87 14.14 -11.98
N LEU A 106 -7.94 13.18 -12.16
CA LEU A 106 -6.52 13.46 -12.07
C LEU A 106 -6.08 14.39 -13.21
N THR A 107 -5.37 15.46 -12.85
CA THR A 107 -4.66 16.28 -13.83
C THR A 107 -3.41 15.56 -14.32
N GLU A 108 -2.89 15.91 -15.50
CA GLU A 108 -1.63 15.35 -16.02
C GLU A 108 -0.46 15.60 -15.06
N GLU A 109 -0.41 16.79 -14.47
CA GLU A 109 0.61 17.14 -13.48
C GLU A 109 0.54 16.22 -12.27
N ARG A 110 -0.67 15.99 -11.73
CA ARG A 110 -0.87 15.07 -10.60
C ARG A 110 -0.51 13.62 -10.95
N ARG A 111 -0.83 13.16 -12.15
CA ARG A 111 -0.44 11.84 -12.63
C ARG A 111 1.07 11.67 -12.66
N LYS A 112 1.80 12.68 -13.17
CA LYS A 112 3.26 12.68 -13.18
C LYS A 112 3.85 12.60 -11.78
N ASP A 113 3.31 13.37 -10.84
CA ASP A 113 3.75 13.37 -9.45
C ASP A 113 3.50 12.00 -8.80
N LEU A 114 2.34 11.40 -9.01
CA LEU A 114 2.00 10.08 -8.49
C LEU A 114 2.88 8.98 -9.12
N THR A 115 3.19 9.07 -10.41
CA THR A 115 4.11 8.14 -11.08
C THR A 115 5.51 8.23 -10.48
N LYS A 116 6.01 9.42 -10.22
CA LYS A 116 7.30 9.61 -9.53
C LYS A 116 7.29 8.98 -8.14
N GLN A 117 6.20 9.14 -7.41
CA GLN A 117 6.03 8.56 -6.08
C GLN A 117 6.02 7.02 -6.11
N VAL A 118 5.31 6.43 -7.08
CA VAL A 118 5.31 4.97 -7.32
C VAL A 118 6.71 4.46 -7.58
N ARG A 119 7.46 5.12 -8.46
CA ARG A 119 8.83 4.75 -8.80
C ARG A 119 9.76 4.86 -7.59
N LYS A 120 9.60 5.91 -6.78
CA LYS A 120 10.37 6.07 -5.55
C LYS A 120 10.11 4.92 -4.58
N TYR A 121 8.87 4.56 -4.32
CA TYR A 121 8.53 3.45 -3.45
C TYR A 121 9.08 2.12 -3.99
N ALA A 122 9.01 1.90 -5.29
CA ALA A 122 9.59 0.70 -5.91
C ALA A 122 11.11 0.64 -5.76
N GLU A 123 11.81 1.75 -5.95
CA GLU A 123 13.27 1.81 -5.74
C GLU A 123 13.64 1.58 -4.28
N ASP A 124 12.94 2.18 -3.33
CA ASP A 124 13.15 1.97 -1.90
C ASP A 124 12.95 0.49 -1.52
N ALA A 125 11.93 -0.17 -2.09
CA ALA A 125 11.69 -1.59 -1.89
C ALA A 125 12.83 -2.46 -2.48
N LYS A 126 13.34 -2.12 -3.66
CA LYS A 126 14.49 -2.82 -4.26
C LYS A 126 15.74 -2.67 -3.42
N VAL A 127 16.00 -1.48 -2.90
CA VAL A 127 17.12 -1.23 -1.98
C VAL A 127 16.99 -2.09 -0.73
N ALA A 128 15.80 -2.17 -0.15
CA ALA A 128 15.54 -3.03 1.00
C ALA A 128 15.81 -4.52 0.70
N VAL A 129 15.35 -5.00 -0.46
CA VAL A 129 15.60 -6.39 -0.91
C VAL A 129 17.10 -6.65 -1.11
N ARG A 130 17.83 -5.73 -1.71
CA ARG A 130 19.29 -5.84 -1.90
C ARG A 130 20.05 -5.82 -0.56
N ASN A 131 19.60 -5.05 0.41
CA ASN A 131 20.20 -5.06 1.75
C ASN A 131 19.95 -6.40 2.46
N ILE A 132 18.77 -6.99 2.32
CA ILE A 132 18.47 -8.32 2.85
C ILE A 132 19.38 -9.36 2.19
N ARG A 133 19.57 -9.30 0.89
CA ARG A 133 20.51 -10.15 0.16
C ARG A 133 21.92 -10.03 0.73
N ARG A 134 22.40 -8.81 0.91
CA ARG A 134 23.74 -8.53 1.44
C ARG A 134 23.91 -9.15 2.82
N ASP A 135 22.96 -8.95 3.71
CA ASP A 135 22.99 -9.53 5.06
C ASP A 135 23.05 -11.05 5.02
N ALA A 136 22.24 -11.68 4.16
CA ALA A 136 22.21 -13.14 4.00
C ALA A 136 23.55 -13.69 3.45
N VAL A 137 24.13 -13.03 2.45
CA VAL A 137 25.43 -13.40 1.88
C VAL A 137 26.54 -13.25 2.92
N ASP A 138 26.56 -12.17 3.68
CA ASP A 138 27.54 -11.96 4.75
C ASP A 138 27.44 -13.03 5.84
N TYR A 139 26.21 -13.45 6.16
CA TYR A 139 25.97 -14.52 7.12
C TYR A 139 26.53 -15.85 6.64
N VAL A 140 26.31 -16.19 5.37
CA VAL A 140 26.83 -17.42 4.72
C VAL A 140 28.37 -17.40 4.72
N LYS A 141 28.98 -16.27 4.35
CA LYS A 141 30.44 -16.10 4.35
C LYS A 141 31.05 -16.30 5.73
N LYS A 142 30.42 -15.72 6.75
CA LYS A 142 30.88 -15.89 8.15
C LYS A 142 30.76 -17.33 8.62
N ALA A 143 29.66 -18.03 8.26
CA ALA A 143 29.45 -19.42 8.60
C ALA A 143 30.50 -20.32 7.94
N GLN A 144 30.88 -20.05 6.69
CA GLN A 144 31.94 -20.78 5.99
C GLN A 144 33.30 -20.57 6.67
N LYS A 145 33.65 -19.33 7.02
CA LYS A 145 34.91 -19.00 7.73
C LYS A 145 35.03 -19.70 9.08
N LYS A 146 33.92 -19.95 9.76
CA LYS A 146 33.85 -20.67 11.02
C LYS A 146 33.88 -22.21 10.82
N GLY A 147 33.89 -22.68 9.58
CA GLY A 147 33.85 -24.11 9.28
C GLY A 147 32.47 -24.76 9.43
N GLU A 148 31.42 -23.97 9.62
CA GLU A 148 30.05 -24.47 9.70
C GLU A 148 29.48 -24.87 8.34
N LEU A 149 30.02 -24.32 7.26
CA LEU A 149 29.66 -24.60 5.87
C LEU A 149 30.90 -24.89 5.03
N THR A 150 30.75 -25.76 4.02
CA THR A 150 31.79 -25.98 3.02
C THR A 150 31.78 -24.86 1.98
N GLU A 151 32.85 -24.74 1.17
CA GLU A 151 32.89 -23.79 0.05
C GLU A 151 31.77 -24.04 -0.98
N ASP A 152 31.45 -25.32 -1.23
CA ASP A 152 30.37 -25.70 -2.14
C ASP A 152 29.00 -25.32 -1.59
N ASP A 153 28.78 -25.50 -0.29
CA ASP A 153 27.55 -25.04 0.39
C ASP A 153 27.41 -23.52 0.32
N GLN A 154 28.53 -22.79 0.49
CA GLN A 154 28.55 -21.33 0.36
C GLN A 154 28.14 -20.90 -1.05
N LYS A 155 28.75 -21.46 -2.09
CA LYS A 155 28.44 -21.13 -3.49
C LYS A 155 27.00 -21.40 -3.84
N LYS A 156 26.46 -22.53 -3.39
CA LYS A 156 25.06 -22.88 -3.61
C LYS A 156 24.13 -21.93 -2.88
N ALA A 157 24.42 -21.61 -1.63
CA ALA A 157 23.61 -20.68 -0.84
C ALA A 157 23.62 -19.27 -1.45
N GLU A 158 24.77 -18.77 -1.88
CA GLU A 158 24.88 -17.47 -2.55
C GLU A 158 24.07 -17.41 -3.85
N LYS A 159 24.06 -18.50 -4.63
CA LYS A 159 23.24 -18.63 -5.82
C LYS A 159 21.76 -18.60 -5.48
N ASP A 160 21.33 -19.39 -4.51
CA ASP A 160 19.94 -19.44 -4.07
C ASP A 160 19.46 -18.09 -3.52
N ILE A 161 20.31 -17.38 -2.79
CA ILE A 161 20.04 -16.01 -2.31
C ILE A 161 19.89 -15.04 -3.48
N GLN A 162 20.74 -15.15 -4.51
CA GLN A 162 20.65 -14.31 -5.70
C GLN A 162 19.37 -14.59 -6.48
N ASP A 163 19.00 -15.85 -6.68
CA ASP A 163 17.75 -16.24 -7.37
C ASP A 163 16.53 -15.73 -6.61
N LEU A 164 16.54 -15.81 -5.28
CA LEU A 164 15.50 -15.26 -4.42
C LEU A 164 15.39 -13.74 -4.56
N THR A 165 16.52 -13.04 -4.60
CA THR A 165 16.59 -11.59 -4.80
C THR A 165 16.01 -11.20 -6.14
N ASP A 166 16.42 -11.85 -7.20
CA ASP A 166 15.95 -11.59 -8.58
C ASP A 166 14.44 -11.78 -8.71
N LYS A 167 13.92 -12.81 -8.08
CA LYS A 167 12.47 -13.09 -8.03
C LYS A 167 11.71 -11.94 -7.38
N HIS A 168 12.18 -11.43 -6.25
CA HIS A 168 11.51 -10.34 -5.54
C HIS A 168 11.66 -8.99 -6.24
N VAL A 169 12.83 -8.70 -6.82
CA VAL A 169 13.05 -7.49 -7.64
C VAL A 169 12.13 -7.48 -8.85
N LYS A 170 11.98 -8.63 -9.52
CA LYS A 170 11.05 -8.76 -10.66
C LYS A 170 9.62 -8.49 -10.23
N LYS A 171 9.19 -9.01 -9.08
CA LYS A 171 7.85 -8.77 -8.54
C LYS A 171 7.62 -7.29 -8.23
N ILE A 172 8.62 -6.61 -7.67
CA ILE A 172 8.56 -5.16 -7.42
C ILE A 172 8.38 -4.39 -8.72
N ASP A 173 9.14 -4.73 -9.77
CA ASP A 173 9.01 -4.10 -11.09
C ASP A 173 7.62 -4.32 -11.71
N GLU A 174 7.07 -5.52 -11.58
CA GLU A 174 5.72 -5.85 -12.05
C GLU A 174 4.65 -5.05 -11.30
N MET A 175 4.77 -4.91 -9.98
CA MET A 175 3.86 -4.10 -9.17
C MET A 175 3.93 -2.62 -9.54
N CYS A 176 5.12 -2.11 -9.76
CA CYS A 176 5.35 -0.73 -10.19
C CYS A 176 4.70 -0.47 -11.56
N ALA A 177 4.96 -1.33 -12.54
CA ALA A 177 4.41 -1.21 -13.89
C ALA A 177 2.88 -1.29 -13.89
N LYS A 178 2.31 -2.19 -13.12
CA LYS A 178 0.85 -2.33 -12.95
C LYS A 178 0.24 -1.04 -12.39
N LYS A 179 0.85 -0.47 -11.34
CA LYS A 179 0.35 0.77 -10.73
C LYS A 179 0.48 1.96 -11.67
N GLU A 180 1.58 2.09 -12.38
CA GLU A 180 1.76 3.14 -13.39
C GLU A 180 0.69 3.04 -14.49
N LYS A 181 0.37 1.83 -14.94
CA LYS A 181 -0.70 1.59 -15.90
C LYS A 181 -2.06 2.02 -15.36
N GLU A 182 -2.39 1.67 -14.12
CA GLU A 182 -3.62 2.11 -13.45
C GLU A 182 -3.74 3.64 -13.41
N LEU A 183 -2.62 4.34 -13.16
CA LEU A 183 -2.59 5.80 -13.13
C LEU A 183 -2.80 6.44 -14.51
N MET A 184 -2.48 5.73 -15.59
CA MET A 184 -2.61 6.23 -16.96
C MET A 184 -3.96 5.93 -17.60
N GLU A 185 -4.72 4.96 -17.07
CA GLU A 185 -5.99 4.50 -17.65
C GLU A 185 -7.22 5.36 -17.25
N ILE A 186 -7.04 6.45 -16.52
CA ILE A 186 -8.14 7.27 -15.97
C ILE A 186 -8.27 8.58 -16.74
#